data_c8ebe06b7f8f83b4102b8da799af4618
#
_entry.id   c8ebe06b7f8f83b4102b8da799af4618
#
_cell.length_a   1.000
_cell.length_b   1.000
_cell.length_c   1.000
_cell.angle_alpha   90.00
_cell.angle_beta   90.00
_cell.angle_gamma   90.00
#
_symmetry.space_group_name_H-M   'P 1'
#
loop_
_entity.id
_entity.type
_entity.pdbx_description
1 polymer ?
#
loop_
_entity_poly.entity_id
_entity_poly.type
_entity_poly.pdbx_seq_one_letter_code
_entity_poly.pdbx_strand_id
1 'polypeptide(L)'
;EVITCAACHDPHDATNPHQVRTAAAVTLMDKNTTITTNTAGTGLMCMNCHMSRQNATNYVEVTSGSNRFGPHHGPQADMLAGANAVNYGKVIPSSAHREVVADSCVTCHMQEAEGSPAFTHAGGHTFSMKWDSGTNVVELTEACVQCHGEIEEFDFKRQDYDGNGVVEGVQTEVRG
;
A
#
# COMPACT_ATOMS: atom_id res chain seq x y z
N GLU A 1 2.91 -16.51 15.54
CA GLU A 1 3.56 -15.37 16.23
C GLU A 1 2.74 -14.12 15.97
N VAL A 2 2.60 -13.28 16.97
CA VAL A 2 1.84 -12.02 16.86
C VAL A 2 2.85 -10.88 16.66
N ILE A 3 2.56 -9.97 15.74
CA ILE A 3 3.33 -8.73 15.58
C ILE A 3 3.05 -7.86 16.80
N THR A 4 4.10 -7.49 17.52
CA THR A 4 4.03 -6.64 18.72
C THR A 4 4.55 -5.23 18.43
N CYS A 5 4.29 -4.28 19.32
CA CYS A 5 4.83 -2.91 19.20
C CYS A 5 6.33 -2.90 18.92
N ALA A 6 7.08 -3.78 19.57
CA ALA A 6 8.52 -3.91 19.43
C ALA A 6 8.98 -4.38 18.03
N ALA A 7 8.10 -4.87 17.17
CA ALA A 7 8.45 -5.19 15.80
C ALA A 7 8.74 -3.92 14.98
N CYS A 8 8.00 -2.85 15.25
CA CYS A 8 8.10 -1.58 14.54
C CYS A 8 8.79 -0.48 15.35
N HIS A 9 8.65 -0.47 16.68
CA HIS A 9 9.17 0.59 17.54
C HIS A 9 10.33 0.13 18.43
N ASP A 10 11.26 1.04 18.68
CA ASP A 10 12.27 0.91 19.73
C ASP A 10 12.07 2.04 20.74
N PRO A 11 11.54 1.76 21.94
CA PRO A 11 11.27 2.80 22.93
C PRO A 11 12.54 3.44 23.50
N HIS A 12 13.71 2.89 23.23
CA HIS A 12 15.00 3.39 23.69
C HIS A 12 15.79 4.12 22.59
N ASP A 13 15.25 4.19 21.36
CA ASP A 13 15.90 4.88 20.24
C ASP A 13 14.95 5.94 19.64
N ALA A 14 15.32 7.20 19.75
CA ALA A 14 14.58 8.35 19.21
C ALA A 14 15.23 8.91 17.93
N THR A 15 16.10 8.17 17.28
CA THR A 15 16.79 8.58 16.05
C THR A 15 15.80 8.81 14.91
N ASN A 16 14.79 7.95 14.80
CA ASN A 16 13.73 8.06 13.80
C ASN A 16 12.44 8.67 14.40
N PRO A 17 11.63 9.38 13.62
CA PRO A 17 10.33 9.87 14.07
C PRO A 17 9.49 8.73 14.67
N HIS A 18 8.71 9.03 15.70
CA HIS A 18 7.84 8.07 16.39
C HIS A 18 8.58 6.82 16.91
N GLN A 19 9.91 6.89 17.08
CA GLN A 19 10.74 5.78 17.54
C GLN A 19 10.62 4.52 16.67
N VAL A 20 10.34 4.67 15.37
CA VAL A 20 10.38 3.51 14.46
C VAL A 20 11.80 2.96 14.35
N ARG A 21 11.94 1.65 14.33
CA ARG A 21 13.23 0.96 14.32
C ARG A 21 14.10 1.31 13.13
N THR A 22 13.50 1.61 12.01
CA THR A 22 14.23 1.98 10.78
C THR A 22 13.40 2.84 9.86
N ALA A 23 14.03 3.83 9.26
CA ALA A 23 13.58 4.58 8.10
C ALA A 23 14.66 4.51 6.99
N ALA A 24 15.48 3.47 7.00
CA ALA A 24 16.51 3.25 6.00
C ALA A 24 15.90 2.92 4.64
N ALA A 25 16.58 3.33 3.58
CA ALA A 25 16.16 3.04 2.21
C ALA A 25 16.01 1.53 1.98
N VAL A 26 14.93 1.16 1.28
CA VAL A 26 14.61 -0.23 0.94
C VAL A 26 14.86 -0.47 -0.54
N THR A 27 15.68 -1.46 -0.86
CA THR A 27 15.88 -1.92 -2.25
C THR A 27 15.01 -3.13 -2.49
N LEU A 28 14.11 -3.02 -3.46
CA LEU A 28 13.18 -4.09 -3.83
C LEU A 28 13.90 -5.27 -4.49
N MET A 29 13.20 -6.39 -4.62
CA MET A 29 13.79 -7.64 -5.12
C MET A 29 14.13 -7.63 -6.61
N ASP A 30 13.67 -6.63 -7.36
CA ASP A 30 14.11 -6.37 -8.74
C ASP A 30 15.57 -5.88 -8.81
N LYS A 31 16.14 -5.48 -7.67
CA LYS A 31 17.50 -4.93 -7.51
C LYS A 31 17.76 -3.58 -8.20
N ASN A 32 16.75 -3.02 -8.86
CA ASN A 32 16.84 -1.76 -9.59
C ASN A 32 16.09 -0.62 -8.90
N THR A 33 15.07 -0.95 -8.12
CA THR A 33 14.21 0.03 -7.46
C THR A 33 14.61 0.17 -6.00
N THR A 34 15.06 1.38 -5.63
CA THR A 34 15.33 1.76 -4.24
C THR A 34 14.38 2.87 -3.83
N ILE A 35 13.70 2.68 -2.71
CA ILE A 35 12.78 3.64 -2.12
C ILE A 35 13.50 4.29 -0.94
N THR A 36 13.50 5.61 -0.91
CA THR A 36 14.25 6.40 0.07
C THR A 36 13.32 7.14 1.04
N THR A 37 13.88 7.65 2.12
CA THR A 37 13.15 8.45 3.11
C THR A 37 12.49 9.68 2.49
N ASN A 38 13.09 10.26 1.45
CA ASN A 38 12.52 11.43 0.77
C ASN A 38 11.20 11.13 0.03
N THR A 39 10.95 9.87 -0.32
CA THR A 39 9.76 9.45 -1.07
C THR A 39 8.79 8.60 -0.24
N ALA A 40 9.20 8.07 0.90
CA ALA A 40 8.38 7.14 1.68
C ALA A 40 8.38 7.37 3.19
N GLY A 41 9.22 8.27 3.69
CA GLY A 41 9.25 8.64 5.10
C GLY A 41 9.30 7.44 6.03
N THR A 42 8.45 7.46 7.06
CA THR A 42 8.31 6.36 8.03
C THR A 42 7.67 5.09 7.45
N GLY A 43 7.00 5.19 6.30
CA GLY A 43 6.45 4.05 5.57
C GLY A 43 7.50 3.02 5.14
N LEU A 44 8.79 3.39 5.10
CA LEU A 44 9.90 2.45 4.88
C LEU A 44 9.92 1.31 5.90
N MET A 45 9.49 1.56 7.14
CA MET A 45 9.34 0.51 8.15
C MET A 45 8.43 -0.61 7.66
N CYS A 46 7.29 -0.27 7.08
CA CYS A 46 6.32 -1.22 6.56
C CYS A 46 6.90 -2.03 5.38
N MET A 47 7.64 -1.35 4.50
CA MET A 47 8.20 -1.94 3.29
C MET A 47 9.23 -3.04 3.56
N ASN A 48 9.88 -3.05 4.72
CA ASN A 48 10.80 -4.13 5.10
C ASN A 48 10.11 -5.51 5.18
N CYS A 49 8.81 -5.54 5.45
CA CYS A 49 8.02 -6.77 5.51
C CYS A 49 7.04 -6.87 4.34
N HIS A 50 6.50 -5.74 3.89
CA HIS A 50 5.48 -5.66 2.84
C HIS A 50 6.10 -5.45 1.44
N MET A 51 7.17 -6.16 1.13
CA MET A 51 7.76 -6.23 -0.21
C MET A 51 7.79 -7.67 -0.70
N SER A 52 7.94 -7.83 -2.01
CA SER A 52 8.12 -9.14 -2.63
C SER A 52 9.35 -9.86 -2.07
N ARG A 53 9.26 -11.18 -1.93
CA ARG A 53 10.37 -12.03 -1.46
C ARG A 53 11.24 -12.56 -2.58
N GLN A 54 10.82 -12.37 -3.83
CA GLN A 54 11.49 -12.87 -5.02
C GLN A 54 11.53 -11.80 -6.12
N ASN A 55 12.52 -11.88 -6.99
CA ASN A 55 12.47 -11.18 -8.26
C ASN A 55 11.44 -11.87 -9.16
N ALA A 56 10.42 -11.12 -9.59
CA ALA A 56 9.28 -11.67 -10.32
C ALA A 56 9.70 -12.30 -11.65
N THR A 57 10.46 -11.58 -12.46
CA THR A 57 10.89 -12.05 -13.78
C THR A 57 11.74 -13.32 -13.65
N ASN A 58 12.74 -13.30 -12.78
CA ASN A 58 13.61 -14.46 -12.58
C ASN A 58 12.83 -15.67 -12.05
N TYR A 59 11.87 -15.46 -11.15
CA TYR A 59 11.08 -16.55 -10.60
C TYR A 59 10.17 -17.18 -11.65
N VAL A 60 9.51 -16.36 -12.46
CA VAL A 60 8.58 -16.82 -13.52
C VAL A 60 9.34 -17.49 -14.67
N GLU A 61 10.44 -16.88 -15.12
CA GLU A 61 11.16 -17.33 -16.30
C GLU A 61 12.15 -18.46 -16.03
N VAL A 62 12.79 -18.47 -14.86
CA VAL A 62 13.90 -19.38 -14.56
C VAL A 62 13.50 -20.48 -13.59
N THR A 63 12.76 -20.13 -12.54
CA THR A 63 12.48 -21.09 -11.45
C THR A 63 11.20 -21.87 -11.67
N SER A 64 10.43 -21.49 -12.59
CA SER A 64 9.06 -21.88 -12.97
C SER A 64 8.45 -23.13 -12.33
N GLY A 65 7.22 -23.07 -11.99
CA GLY A 65 6.42 -24.25 -11.65
C GLY A 65 5.59 -24.16 -10.40
N SER A 66 5.69 -23.09 -9.63
CA SER A 66 4.76 -22.87 -8.52
C SER A 66 3.75 -21.79 -8.84
N ASN A 67 2.48 -22.14 -8.80
CA ASN A 67 1.38 -21.18 -8.82
C ASN A 67 1.25 -20.39 -7.49
N ARG A 68 2.05 -20.73 -6.49
CA ARG A 68 2.20 -19.99 -5.22
C ARG A 68 3.40 -19.08 -5.30
N PHE A 69 3.35 -18.20 -6.23
CA PHE A 69 4.39 -17.23 -6.51
C PHE A 69 4.44 -16.15 -5.42
N GLY A 70 5.63 -15.89 -4.86
CA GLY A 70 5.84 -15.01 -3.71
C GLY A 70 5.25 -13.60 -3.80
N PRO A 71 5.11 -12.96 -4.97
CA PRO A 71 4.44 -11.68 -5.10
C PRO A 71 2.94 -11.67 -4.76
N HIS A 72 2.27 -12.80 -4.66
CA HIS A 72 0.85 -12.82 -4.31
C HIS A 72 0.57 -12.43 -2.85
N HIS A 73 1.57 -12.43 -1.99
CA HIS A 73 1.40 -12.15 -0.57
C HIS A 73 2.47 -11.15 -0.12
N GLY A 74 2.06 -9.92 0.13
CA GLY A 74 2.90 -8.90 0.73
C GLY A 74 3.72 -8.03 -0.23
N PRO A 75 3.46 -7.92 -1.56
CA PRO A 75 4.24 -7.08 -2.46
C PRO A 75 3.74 -5.63 -2.53
N GLN A 76 3.18 -5.09 -1.45
CA GLN A 76 2.56 -3.77 -1.46
C GLN A 76 3.56 -2.65 -1.80
N ALA A 77 4.80 -2.76 -1.33
CA ALA A 77 5.86 -1.82 -1.69
C ALA A 77 6.20 -1.87 -3.19
N ASP A 78 6.25 -3.07 -3.77
CA ASP A 78 6.48 -3.27 -5.20
C ASP A 78 5.31 -2.70 -6.03
N MET A 79 4.08 -2.89 -5.59
CA MET A 79 2.89 -2.35 -6.24
C MET A 79 2.87 -0.82 -6.19
N LEU A 80 3.15 -0.22 -5.03
CA LEU A 80 3.24 1.23 -4.88
C LEU A 80 4.34 1.80 -5.78
N ALA A 81 5.48 1.12 -5.85
CA ALA A 81 6.62 1.54 -6.67
C ALA A 81 6.44 1.25 -8.17
N GLY A 82 5.43 0.46 -8.56
CA GLY A 82 5.26 -0.02 -9.93
C GLY A 82 6.45 -0.85 -10.41
N ALA A 83 7.02 -1.68 -9.52
CA ALA A 83 8.25 -2.43 -9.76
C ALA A 83 8.03 -3.93 -9.61
N ASN A 84 9.04 -4.71 -10.03
CA ASN A 84 9.09 -6.16 -9.83
C ASN A 84 7.88 -6.92 -10.37
N ALA A 85 7.29 -6.44 -11.47
CA ALA A 85 6.18 -7.08 -12.16
C ALA A 85 6.65 -7.75 -13.45
N VAL A 86 5.95 -8.78 -13.88
CA VAL A 86 6.12 -9.35 -15.23
C VAL A 86 5.27 -8.52 -16.20
N ASN A 87 5.93 -7.69 -16.99
CA ASN A 87 5.27 -6.71 -17.87
C ASN A 87 5.23 -7.13 -19.34
N TYR A 88 5.76 -8.31 -19.67
CA TYR A 88 5.82 -8.84 -21.04
C TYR A 88 6.43 -7.86 -22.06
N GLY A 89 7.44 -7.10 -21.63
CA GLY A 89 8.10 -6.08 -22.45
C GLY A 89 7.32 -4.78 -22.63
N LYS A 90 6.20 -4.60 -21.97
CA LYS A 90 5.43 -3.34 -22.01
C LYS A 90 5.94 -2.37 -20.94
N VAL A 91 5.99 -1.09 -21.29
CA VAL A 91 6.24 -0.03 -20.32
C VAL A 91 4.91 0.36 -19.70
N ILE A 92 4.77 0.07 -18.41
CA ILE A 92 3.59 0.42 -17.62
C ILE A 92 4.01 1.53 -16.65
N PRO A 93 3.43 2.73 -16.72
CA PRO A 93 3.79 3.82 -15.83
C PRO A 93 3.42 3.48 -14.38
N SER A 94 4.27 3.89 -13.44
CA SER A 94 3.98 3.79 -12.02
C SER A 94 2.88 4.76 -11.58
N SER A 95 2.22 4.44 -10.48
CA SER A 95 1.30 5.38 -9.83
C SER A 95 2.04 6.62 -9.33
N ALA A 96 1.43 7.79 -9.47
CA ALA A 96 1.94 9.04 -8.89
C ALA A 96 2.03 8.99 -7.35
N HIS A 97 1.26 8.14 -6.69
CA HIS A 97 1.25 8.02 -5.22
C HIS A 97 2.63 7.76 -4.63
N ARG A 98 3.49 7.05 -5.35
CA ARG A 98 4.88 6.83 -4.95
C ARG A 98 5.65 8.12 -4.71
N GLU A 99 5.41 9.14 -5.56
CA GLU A 99 6.21 10.37 -5.58
C GLU A 99 5.56 11.51 -4.77
N VAL A 100 4.23 11.46 -4.57
CA VAL A 100 3.47 12.60 -4.03
C VAL A 100 2.92 12.34 -2.62
N VAL A 101 2.85 11.08 -2.16
CA VAL A 101 2.33 10.75 -0.84
C VAL A 101 3.48 10.68 0.15
N ALA A 102 3.64 11.73 0.96
CA ALA A 102 4.60 11.73 2.06
C ALA A 102 4.26 10.60 3.05
N ASP A 103 5.28 9.99 3.67
CA ASP A 103 5.15 8.84 4.56
C ASP A 103 4.43 7.61 3.95
N SER A 104 4.12 7.65 2.67
CA SER A 104 3.57 6.54 1.87
C SER A 104 2.50 5.71 2.60
N CYS A 105 2.80 4.48 3.01
CA CYS A 105 1.87 3.56 3.68
C CYS A 105 1.20 4.18 4.91
N VAL A 106 1.95 4.95 5.70
CA VAL A 106 1.49 5.55 6.95
C VAL A 106 0.40 6.58 6.68
N THR A 107 0.56 7.43 5.66
CA THR A 107 -0.41 8.46 5.31
C THR A 107 -1.83 7.90 5.12
N CYS A 108 -1.94 6.72 4.50
CA CYS A 108 -3.24 6.11 4.24
C CYS A 108 -3.66 5.15 5.35
N HIS A 109 -2.79 4.17 5.69
CA HIS A 109 -3.16 3.07 6.59
C HIS A 109 -3.20 3.45 8.08
N MET A 110 -2.51 4.52 8.47
CA MET A 110 -2.51 5.00 9.86
C MET A 110 -3.27 6.31 10.05
N GLN A 111 -4.03 6.75 9.05
CA GLN A 111 -4.97 7.85 9.22
C GLN A 111 -5.90 7.57 10.41
N GLU A 112 -6.14 8.56 11.23
CA GLU A 112 -7.11 8.43 12.33
C GLU A 112 -8.53 8.33 11.79
N ALA A 113 -9.27 7.33 12.25
CA ALA A 113 -10.72 7.26 12.06
C ALA A 113 -11.41 8.04 13.18
N GLU A 114 -12.28 8.96 12.83
CA GLU A 114 -13.01 9.74 13.82
C GLU A 114 -14.21 8.97 14.41
N GLY A 115 -14.36 9.13 15.70
CA GLY A 115 -15.53 8.63 16.42
C GLY A 115 -15.50 7.13 16.77
N SER A 116 -16.24 6.78 17.83
CA SER A 116 -16.42 5.40 18.28
C SER A 116 -17.63 4.79 17.55
N PRO A 117 -17.57 3.51 17.13
CA PRO A 117 -16.49 2.53 17.36
C PRO A 117 -15.41 2.52 16.25
N ALA A 118 -15.48 3.39 15.25
CA ALA A 118 -14.63 3.34 14.07
C ALA A 118 -13.12 3.32 14.40
N PHE A 119 -12.67 4.16 15.33
CA PHE A 119 -11.25 4.29 15.68
C PHE A 119 -10.63 2.98 16.24
N THR A 120 -11.44 2.02 16.68
CA THR A 120 -10.95 0.71 17.15
C THR A 120 -10.88 -0.33 16.04
N HIS A 121 -11.40 -0.03 14.86
CA HIS A 121 -11.55 -0.97 13.76
C HIS A 121 -10.91 -0.50 12.45
N ALA A 122 -10.75 0.81 12.29
CA ALA A 122 -10.13 1.39 11.10
C ALA A 122 -9.08 2.44 11.49
N GLY A 123 -8.05 2.59 10.69
CA GLY A 123 -6.97 3.55 10.86
C GLY A 123 -6.03 3.26 12.02
N GLY A 124 -5.10 4.17 12.25
CA GLY A 124 -4.11 4.05 13.31
C GLY A 124 -3.41 2.70 13.29
N HIS A 125 -3.23 2.10 14.45
CA HIS A 125 -2.57 0.79 14.58
C HIS A 125 -3.44 -0.41 14.20
N THR A 126 -4.65 -0.23 13.70
CA THR A 126 -5.41 -1.30 13.04
C THR A 126 -4.91 -1.53 11.63
N PHE A 127 -4.30 -0.52 11.01
CA PHE A 127 -3.87 -0.47 9.60
C PHE A 127 -4.98 -0.72 8.58
N SER A 128 -6.23 -0.83 9.03
CA SER A 128 -7.38 -1.09 8.17
C SER A 128 -7.90 0.22 7.60
N MET A 129 -8.01 0.32 6.29
CA MET A 129 -8.58 1.50 5.63
C MET A 129 -10.10 1.44 5.56
N LYS A 130 -10.70 0.28 5.79
CA LYS A 130 -12.14 0.08 5.76
C LYS A 130 -12.58 -0.81 6.92
N TRP A 131 -13.70 -0.46 7.50
CA TRP A 131 -14.43 -1.29 8.46
C TRP A 131 -15.90 -1.35 8.08
N ASP A 132 -16.45 -2.55 8.06
CA ASP A 132 -17.84 -2.82 7.77
C ASP A 132 -18.40 -3.80 8.80
N SER A 133 -19.36 -3.33 9.60
CA SER A 133 -20.07 -4.14 10.59
C SER A 133 -21.43 -4.64 10.08
N GLY A 134 -21.75 -4.39 8.81
CA GLY A 134 -23.06 -4.62 8.22
C GLY A 134 -24.07 -3.50 8.48
N THR A 135 -23.92 -2.76 9.57
CA THR A 135 -24.76 -1.61 9.92
C THR A 135 -24.01 -0.29 9.85
N ASN A 136 -22.70 -0.32 10.02
CA ASN A 136 -21.82 0.84 9.90
C ASN A 136 -20.68 0.49 8.94
N VAL A 137 -20.51 1.34 7.94
CA VAL A 137 -19.39 1.29 7.01
C VAL A 137 -18.55 2.54 7.21
N VAL A 138 -17.24 2.35 7.40
CA VAL A 138 -16.26 3.43 7.48
C VAL A 138 -15.20 3.15 6.43
N GLU A 139 -14.92 4.14 5.59
CA GLU A 139 -13.83 4.15 4.64
C GLU A 139 -12.98 5.40 4.87
N LEU A 140 -11.66 5.23 5.04
CA LEU A 140 -10.74 6.33 5.37
C LEU A 140 -10.35 7.10 4.11
N THR A 141 -11.32 7.79 3.50
CA THR A 141 -11.12 8.54 2.27
C THR A 141 -10.46 9.91 2.48
N GLU A 142 -10.42 10.41 3.71
CA GLU A 142 -9.82 11.70 4.07
C GLU A 142 -8.35 11.83 3.64
N ALA A 143 -7.59 10.73 3.65
CA ALA A 143 -6.20 10.73 3.16
C ALA A 143 -6.09 11.10 1.68
N CYS A 144 -7.17 10.96 0.92
CA CYS A 144 -7.22 11.16 -0.53
C CYS A 144 -7.64 12.58 -0.90
N VAL A 145 -8.35 13.27 -0.01
CA VAL A 145 -9.06 14.55 -0.27
C VAL A 145 -8.13 15.64 -0.79
N GLN A 146 -6.93 15.74 -0.27
CA GLN A 146 -5.97 16.79 -0.64
C GLN A 146 -5.62 16.79 -2.15
N CYS A 147 -5.67 15.64 -2.80
CA CYS A 147 -5.31 15.49 -4.20
C CYS A 147 -6.51 15.15 -5.10
N HIS A 148 -7.47 14.41 -4.58
CA HIS A 148 -8.62 13.91 -5.34
C HIS A 148 -9.91 14.72 -5.13
N GLY A 149 -9.95 15.65 -4.17
CA GLY A 149 -11.18 16.30 -3.73
C GLY A 149 -12.02 15.35 -2.86
N GLU A 150 -13.26 15.74 -2.57
CA GLU A 150 -14.14 14.90 -1.77
C GLU A 150 -14.45 13.58 -2.44
N ILE A 151 -14.16 12.49 -1.74
CA ILE A 151 -14.45 11.11 -2.11
C ILE A 151 -15.24 10.49 -0.96
N GLU A 152 -16.45 10.01 -1.25
CA GLU A 152 -17.34 9.44 -0.23
C GLU A 152 -17.00 7.97 0.08
N GLU A 153 -16.49 7.25 -0.93
CA GLU A 153 -16.13 5.82 -0.83
C GLU A 153 -14.94 5.48 -1.75
N PHE A 154 -14.26 4.36 -1.48
CA PHE A 154 -13.13 3.93 -2.32
C PHE A 154 -13.55 3.46 -3.71
N ASP A 155 -14.80 3.13 -3.90
CA ASP A 155 -15.35 2.75 -5.21
C ASP A 155 -15.92 3.96 -5.98
N PHE A 156 -15.19 5.08 -5.94
CA PHE A 156 -15.62 6.33 -6.58
C PHE A 156 -15.63 6.22 -8.11
N LYS A 157 -16.61 6.88 -8.72
CA LYS A 157 -16.80 6.90 -10.19
C LYS A 157 -15.78 7.82 -10.87
N ARG A 158 -15.21 7.38 -11.98
CA ARG A 158 -14.28 8.18 -12.76
C ARG A 158 -14.48 8.07 -14.27
N GLN A 159 -14.33 6.90 -14.83
CA GLN A 159 -14.54 6.63 -16.27
C GLN A 159 -14.86 5.15 -16.47
N ASP A 160 -15.42 4.82 -17.63
CA ASP A 160 -15.61 3.47 -18.10
C ASP A 160 -14.24 2.85 -18.46
N TYR A 161 -13.74 1.94 -17.62
CA TYR A 161 -12.45 1.27 -17.81
C TYR A 161 -12.60 -0.11 -18.44
N ASP A 162 -13.74 -0.78 -18.27
CA ASP A 162 -14.01 -2.11 -18.84
C ASP A 162 -14.65 -2.05 -20.23
N GLY A 163 -15.14 -0.88 -20.66
CA GLY A 163 -15.69 -0.63 -21.97
C GLY A 163 -17.15 -1.09 -22.14
N ASN A 164 -17.87 -1.28 -21.04
CA ASN A 164 -19.27 -1.72 -21.10
C ASN A 164 -20.26 -0.58 -21.41
N GLY A 165 -19.81 0.67 -21.42
CA GLY A 165 -20.59 1.86 -21.70
C GLY A 165 -21.27 2.50 -20.47
N VAL A 166 -20.98 2.00 -19.27
CA VAL A 166 -21.45 2.53 -17.99
C VAL A 166 -20.26 3.00 -17.18
N VAL A 167 -20.34 4.15 -16.53
CA VAL A 167 -19.31 4.63 -15.59
C VAL A 167 -19.73 4.21 -14.18
N GLU A 168 -19.03 3.22 -13.66
CA GLU A 168 -19.23 2.66 -12.35
C GLU A 168 -18.12 3.12 -11.38
N GLY A 169 -18.06 2.57 -10.17
CA GLY A 169 -16.96 2.80 -9.26
C GLY A 169 -15.68 2.14 -9.78
N VAL A 170 -14.53 2.76 -9.53
CA VAL A 170 -13.22 2.27 -10.03
C VAL A 170 -12.94 0.81 -9.68
N GLN A 171 -13.35 0.36 -8.49
CA GLN A 171 -13.15 -1.03 -8.08
C GLN A 171 -14.10 -1.99 -8.79
N THR A 172 -15.30 -1.53 -9.09
CA THR A 172 -16.29 -2.28 -9.87
C THR A 172 -15.81 -2.42 -11.31
N GLU A 173 -15.40 -1.34 -11.95
CA GLU A 173 -14.81 -1.33 -13.30
C GLU A 173 -13.64 -2.32 -13.48
N VAL A 174 -12.80 -2.43 -12.44
CA VAL A 174 -11.64 -3.35 -12.48
C VAL A 174 -12.04 -4.82 -12.32
N ARG A 175 -13.20 -5.09 -11.75
CA ARG A 175 -13.71 -6.46 -11.59
C ARG A 175 -14.39 -7.00 -12.85
N GLY A 176 -14.93 -6.11 -13.67
CA GLY A 176 -15.66 -6.45 -14.91
C GLY A 176 -17.06 -6.96 -14.67
#